data_2a381661086f74ab66e92f6a6ff513ab
#
_entry.id   2a381661086f74ab66e92f6a6ff513ab
#
_cell.length_a   1.000
_cell.length_b   1.000
_cell.length_c   1.000
_cell.angle_alpha   90.00
_cell.angle_beta   90.00
_cell.angle_gamma   90.00
#
_symmetry.space_group_name_H-M   'P 1'
#
loop_
_entity.id
_entity.type
_entity.pdbx_description
1 polymer ?
#
loop_
_entity_poly.entity_id
_entity_poly.type
_entity_poly.pdbx_seq_one_letter_code
_entity_poly.pdbx_strand_id
1 'polypeptide(L)'
;MIVSPNIRGERAGRPAMSLAFTLPEFTVTMAVVLLVMTAVLSCHLFGMRLFEISKAKLGASGEARAAISKLISEVRSAKLLRIGDGSLTNFQEVPVDTLQSGSAIQIYPTTETNNFVRYYWDSVQRKLKRTTNGATFVSVVANSISNQLVFTAEDYRGTVLTNNENNRVIGLTLQFYQLQFPTVEIGPGGLYDFYQLRTKITRRTLE
;
A
#
# COMPACT_ATOMS: atom_id res chain seq x y z
N MET A 1 -93.98 -45.67 10.96
CA MET A 1 -92.79 -45.85 10.10
C MET A 1 -92.61 -44.54 9.38
N ILE A 2 -91.72 -43.62 9.95
CA ILE A 2 -91.57 -42.26 9.43
C ILE A 2 -90.16 -42.19 8.91
N VAL A 3 -90.06 -42.06 7.58
CA VAL A 3 -88.76 -41.92 6.87
C VAL A 3 -88.43 -40.43 6.84
N SER A 4 -87.26 -40.04 7.44
CA SER A 4 -86.76 -38.70 7.45
C SER A 4 -85.87 -38.47 6.22
N PRO A 5 -86.00 -37.39 5.48
CA PRO A 5 -85.11 -37.11 4.34
C PRO A 5 -83.80 -36.47 4.79
N ASN A 6 -82.69 -37.04 4.38
CA ASN A 6 -81.33 -36.57 4.61
C ASN A 6 -80.97 -35.42 3.63
N ILE A 7 -80.96 -34.18 4.09
CA ILE A 7 -80.60 -33.04 3.31
C ILE A 7 -79.06 -32.92 3.38
N ARG A 8 -78.39 -33.43 2.33
CA ARG A 8 -76.95 -33.22 2.14
C ARG A 8 -76.72 -31.77 1.64
N GLY A 9 -76.26 -30.92 2.53
CA GLY A 9 -75.86 -29.56 2.15
C GLY A 9 -74.61 -29.58 1.26
N GLU A 10 -74.78 -29.26 0.02
CA GLU A 10 -73.70 -28.99 -0.95
C GLU A 10 -73.02 -27.69 -0.55
N ARG A 11 -71.80 -27.79 0.00
CA ARG A 11 -70.92 -26.62 0.18
C ARG A 11 -70.51 -26.20 -1.22
N ALA A 12 -71.08 -25.13 -1.71
CA ALA A 12 -70.59 -24.39 -2.87
C ALA A 12 -69.14 -23.92 -2.61
N GLY A 13 -68.20 -24.58 -3.27
CA GLY A 13 -66.83 -24.19 -3.27
C GLY A 13 -66.68 -22.72 -3.81
N ARG A 14 -66.25 -21.81 -2.98
CA ARG A 14 -65.94 -20.47 -3.43
C ARG A 14 -64.86 -20.58 -4.54
N PRO A 15 -65.08 -20.00 -5.72
CA PRO A 15 -64.09 -20.00 -6.78
C PRO A 15 -62.84 -19.30 -6.22
N ALA A 16 -61.71 -19.99 -6.23
CA ALA A 16 -60.44 -19.37 -5.95
C ALA A 16 -60.24 -18.26 -7.00
N MET A 17 -60.33 -16.99 -6.58
CA MET A 17 -59.98 -15.88 -7.43
C MET A 17 -58.49 -16.05 -7.77
N SER A 18 -58.21 -16.53 -8.97
CA SER A 18 -56.87 -16.46 -9.54
C SER A 18 -56.55 -14.96 -9.78
N LEU A 19 -55.77 -14.39 -8.89
CA LEU A 19 -55.21 -13.02 -9.06
C LEU A 19 -54.21 -13.10 -10.22
N ALA A 20 -54.71 -13.00 -11.46
CA ALA A 20 -53.87 -12.86 -12.63
C ALA A 20 -53.38 -11.40 -12.70
N PHE A 21 -52.08 -11.22 -12.77
CA PHE A 21 -51.48 -9.89 -12.96
C PHE A 21 -51.94 -9.28 -14.28
N THR A 22 -52.30 -7.99 -14.23
CA THR A 22 -52.59 -7.25 -15.44
C THR A 22 -51.29 -6.88 -16.15
N LEU A 23 -51.29 -6.73 -17.47
CA LEU A 23 -50.14 -6.41 -18.27
C LEU A 23 -49.44 -5.11 -17.81
N PRO A 24 -50.13 -4.02 -17.43
CA PRO A 24 -49.49 -2.84 -16.85
C PRO A 24 -48.86 -3.08 -15.47
N GLU A 25 -49.44 -3.90 -14.61
CA GLU A 25 -48.86 -4.29 -13.33
C GLU A 25 -47.52 -5.03 -13.52
N PHE A 26 -47.47 -5.95 -14.50
CA PHE A 26 -46.26 -6.66 -14.84
C PHE A 26 -45.15 -5.71 -15.35
N THR A 27 -45.47 -4.75 -16.21
CA THR A 27 -44.46 -3.77 -16.71
C THR A 27 -43.93 -2.88 -15.61
N VAL A 28 -44.78 -2.42 -14.70
CA VAL A 28 -44.36 -1.61 -13.56
C VAL A 28 -43.47 -2.40 -12.60
N THR A 29 -43.86 -3.64 -12.27
CA THR A 29 -43.05 -4.49 -11.39
C THR A 29 -41.68 -4.81 -12.00
N MET A 30 -41.61 -5.10 -13.31
CA MET A 30 -40.34 -5.31 -14.02
C MET A 30 -39.47 -4.04 -13.99
N ALA A 31 -40.05 -2.86 -14.20
CA ALA A 31 -39.30 -1.60 -14.12
C ALA A 31 -38.72 -1.36 -12.71
N VAL A 32 -39.52 -1.61 -11.67
CA VAL A 32 -39.03 -1.49 -10.28
C VAL A 32 -37.94 -2.51 -9.96
N VAL A 33 -38.09 -3.76 -10.39
CA VAL A 33 -37.08 -4.81 -10.21
C VAL A 33 -35.76 -4.42 -10.89
N LEU A 34 -35.80 -3.93 -12.14
CA LEU A 34 -34.61 -3.48 -12.86
C LEU A 34 -33.93 -2.31 -12.15
N LEU A 35 -34.68 -1.34 -11.62
CA LEU A 35 -34.16 -0.22 -10.86
C LEU A 35 -33.44 -0.69 -9.58
N VAL A 36 -34.07 -1.59 -8.82
CA VAL A 36 -33.48 -2.17 -7.62
C VAL A 36 -32.21 -2.95 -7.95
N MET A 37 -32.23 -3.78 -8.98
CA MET A 37 -31.07 -4.56 -9.43
C MET A 37 -29.91 -3.64 -9.83
N THR A 38 -30.20 -2.57 -10.56
CA THR A 38 -29.18 -1.59 -10.96
C THR A 38 -28.57 -0.89 -9.74
N ALA A 39 -29.37 -0.53 -8.74
CA ALA A 39 -28.91 0.07 -7.50
C ALA A 39 -28.02 -0.91 -6.71
N VAL A 40 -28.41 -2.17 -6.59
CA VAL A 40 -27.64 -3.21 -5.89
C VAL A 40 -26.29 -3.45 -6.59
N LEU A 41 -26.30 -3.58 -7.92
CA LEU A 41 -25.06 -3.76 -8.69
C LEU A 41 -24.11 -2.56 -8.54
N SER A 42 -24.64 -1.34 -8.58
CA SER A 42 -23.86 -0.12 -8.40
C SER A 42 -23.22 -0.06 -7.00
N CYS A 43 -24.00 -0.39 -5.98
CA CYS A 43 -23.52 -0.45 -4.60
C CYS A 43 -22.44 -1.51 -4.43
N HIS A 44 -22.60 -2.68 -5.04
CA HIS A 44 -21.62 -3.76 -5.00
C HIS A 44 -20.31 -3.37 -5.68
N LEU A 45 -20.36 -2.78 -6.87
CA LEU A 45 -19.17 -2.29 -7.59
C LEU A 45 -18.43 -1.20 -6.80
N PHE A 46 -19.17 -0.28 -6.18
CA PHE A 46 -18.61 0.74 -5.32
C PHE A 46 -17.92 0.14 -4.09
N GLY A 47 -18.58 -0.83 -3.43
CA GLY A 47 -18.02 -1.55 -2.29
C GLY A 47 -16.72 -2.30 -2.62
N MET A 48 -16.66 -2.96 -3.77
CA MET A 48 -15.42 -3.62 -4.22
C MET A 48 -14.30 -2.62 -4.45
N ARG A 49 -14.58 -1.47 -5.06
CA ARG A 49 -13.56 -0.41 -5.25
C ARG A 49 -13.01 0.12 -3.92
N LEU A 50 -13.89 0.39 -2.95
CA LEU A 50 -13.47 0.82 -1.61
C LEU A 50 -12.64 -0.23 -0.90
N PHE A 51 -13.02 -1.51 -1.04
CA PHE A 51 -12.27 -2.61 -0.44
C PHE A 51 -10.86 -2.71 -1.01
N GLU A 52 -10.69 -2.61 -2.32
CA GLU A 52 -9.38 -2.67 -2.96
C GLU A 52 -8.49 -1.48 -2.59
N ILE A 53 -9.06 -0.26 -2.54
CA ILE A 53 -8.33 0.93 -2.07
C ILE A 53 -7.86 0.73 -0.62
N SER A 54 -8.74 0.27 0.25
CA SER A 54 -8.40 0.04 1.66
C SER A 54 -7.35 -1.05 1.84
N LYS A 55 -7.46 -2.15 1.09
CA LYS A 55 -6.48 -3.24 1.09
C LYS A 55 -5.11 -2.78 0.61
N ALA A 56 -5.06 -1.98 -0.45
CA ALA A 56 -3.81 -1.43 -0.97
C ALA A 56 -3.14 -0.49 0.04
N LYS A 57 -3.90 0.39 0.69
CA LYS A 57 -3.40 1.29 1.75
C LYS A 57 -2.87 0.52 2.97
N LEU A 58 -3.59 -0.48 3.43
CA LEU A 58 -3.18 -1.31 4.57
C LEU A 58 -1.94 -2.15 4.24
N GLY A 59 -1.89 -2.73 3.05
CA GLY A 59 -0.72 -3.50 2.59
C GLY A 59 0.54 -2.65 2.51
N ALA A 60 0.47 -1.50 1.84
CA ALA A 60 1.60 -0.57 1.74
C ALA A 60 2.09 -0.08 3.11
N SER A 61 1.16 0.23 4.02
CA SER A 61 1.50 0.64 5.40
C SER A 61 2.15 -0.48 6.21
N GLY A 62 1.68 -1.72 6.07
CA GLY A 62 2.22 -2.88 6.77
C GLY A 62 3.64 -3.23 6.31
N GLU A 63 3.85 -3.32 5.01
CA GLU A 63 5.17 -3.56 4.40
C GLU A 63 6.16 -2.46 4.77
N ALA A 64 5.75 -1.19 4.67
CA ALA A 64 6.58 -0.05 5.03
C ALA A 64 7.02 -0.10 6.48
N ARG A 65 6.13 -0.42 7.42
CA ARG A 65 6.46 -0.54 8.85
C ARG A 65 7.47 -1.65 9.13
N ALA A 66 7.26 -2.82 8.55
CA ALA A 66 8.17 -3.96 8.71
C ALA A 66 9.58 -3.64 8.17
N ALA A 67 9.62 -3.05 6.98
CA ALA A 67 10.83 -2.61 6.31
C ALA A 67 11.62 -1.59 7.14
N ILE A 68 10.92 -0.59 7.65
CA ILE A 68 11.51 0.48 8.46
C ILE A 68 12.01 -0.07 9.79
N SER A 69 11.28 -0.96 10.43
CA SER A 69 11.71 -1.57 11.69
C SER A 69 13.06 -2.28 11.53
N LYS A 70 13.24 -3.04 10.46
CA LYS A 70 14.51 -3.70 10.14
C LYS A 70 15.62 -2.71 9.84
N LEU A 71 15.36 -1.70 8.99
CA LEU A 71 16.31 -0.65 8.67
C LEU A 71 16.74 0.13 9.93
N ILE A 72 15.79 0.49 10.80
CA ILE A 72 16.07 1.17 12.08
C ILE A 72 17.02 0.33 12.94
N SER A 73 16.76 -0.96 13.04
CA SER A 73 17.60 -1.88 13.81
C SER A 73 19.03 -1.94 13.26
N GLU A 74 19.17 -2.07 11.93
CA GLU A 74 20.48 -2.15 11.27
C GLU A 74 21.26 -0.82 11.36
N VAL A 75 20.60 0.33 11.17
CA VAL A 75 21.22 1.65 11.34
C VAL A 75 21.67 1.88 12.79
N ARG A 76 20.85 1.47 13.76
CA ARG A 76 21.19 1.63 15.19
C ARG A 76 22.39 0.80 15.63
N SER A 77 22.57 -0.38 15.08
CA SER A 77 23.68 -1.27 15.37
C SER A 77 24.92 -1.03 14.52
N ALA A 78 24.86 -0.11 13.57
CA ALA A 78 25.95 0.15 12.64
C ALA A 78 27.17 0.77 13.30
N LYS A 79 28.36 0.32 12.91
CA LYS A 79 29.63 0.99 13.27
C LYS A 79 29.96 2.14 12.31
N LEU A 80 29.64 1.98 11.02
CA LEU A 80 29.85 2.99 9.99
C LEU A 80 28.64 3.09 9.07
N LEU A 81 28.31 4.30 8.65
CA LEU A 81 27.20 4.57 7.72
C LEU A 81 27.71 5.46 6.57
N ARG A 82 27.33 5.13 5.34
CA ARG A 82 27.64 5.94 4.16
C ARG A 82 26.35 6.15 3.35
N ILE A 83 26.11 7.38 2.94
CA ILE A 83 25.02 7.76 2.05
C ILE A 83 25.60 7.97 0.67
N GLY A 84 24.87 7.53 -0.33
CA GLY A 84 25.29 7.63 -1.71
C GLY A 84 24.18 7.28 -2.68
N ASP A 85 24.56 7.16 -3.92
CA ASP A 85 23.74 6.57 -4.97
C ASP A 85 24.21 5.16 -5.24
N GLY A 86 23.25 4.25 -5.42
CA GLY A 86 23.63 2.85 -5.54
C GLY A 86 22.62 1.95 -6.21
N SER A 87 23.14 0.81 -6.61
CA SER A 87 22.40 -0.31 -7.17
C SER A 87 22.81 -1.59 -6.46
N LEU A 88 22.43 -2.75 -7.00
CA LEU A 88 22.84 -4.04 -6.47
C LEU A 88 24.37 -4.17 -6.38
N THR A 89 25.07 -3.83 -7.45
CA THR A 89 26.50 -4.06 -7.60
C THR A 89 27.35 -2.83 -7.35
N ASN A 90 26.81 -1.65 -7.60
CA ASN A 90 27.56 -0.40 -7.52
C ASN A 90 27.05 0.46 -6.36
N PHE A 91 27.97 1.21 -5.73
CA PHE A 91 27.68 2.22 -4.72
C PHE A 91 28.69 3.35 -4.86
N GLN A 92 28.17 4.54 -5.04
CA GLN A 92 28.97 5.75 -5.11
C GLN A 92 28.60 6.62 -3.91
N GLU A 93 29.56 6.78 -2.98
CA GLU A 93 29.38 7.65 -1.81
C GLU A 93 29.24 9.10 -2.26
N VAL A 94 28.37 9.85 -1.59
CA VAL A 94 28.25 11.30 -1.79
C VAL A 94 29.54 11.96 -1.34
N PRO A 95 30.19 12.80 -2.16
CA PRO A 95 31.43 13.47 -1.80
C PRO A 95 31.27 14.36 -0.56
N VAL A 96 32.35 14.53 0.20
CA VAL A 96 32.44 15.54 1.27
C VAL A 96 32.24 16.93 0.66
N ASP A 97 31.70 17.86 1.43
CA ASP A 97 31.34 19.22 1.02
C ASP A 97 30.12 19.31 0.06
N THR A 98 29.40 18.19 -0.15
CA THR A 98 28.13 18.17 -0.84
C THR A 98 27.00 17.70 0.10
N LEU A 99 25.76 18.11 -0.19
CA LEU A 99 24.61 17.70 0.62
C LEU A 99 24.52 16.18 0.70
N GLN A 100 24.63 15.64 1.90
CA GLN A 100 24.59 14.20 2.16
C GLN A 100 23.16 13.65 1.99
N SER A 101 22.77 13.48 0.75
CA SER A 101 21.45 12.96 0.34
C SER A 101 21.62 12.04 -0.84
N GLY A 102 20.93 10.90 -0.84
CA GLY A 102 21.10 9.90 -1.90
C GLY A 102 19.99 8.88 -1.99
N SER A 103 20.05 8.07 -3.03
CA SER A 103 19.13 6.98 -3.32
C SER A 103 19.47 5.69 -2.56
N ALA A 104 20.65 5.63 -1.93
CA ALA A 104 21.12 4.45 -1.23
C ALA A 104 21.83 4.79 0.08
N ILE A 105 21.80 3.84 1.01
CA ILE A 105 22.61 3.85 2.23
C ILE A 105 23.35 2.52 2.35
N GLN A 106 24.63 2.60 2.70
CA GLN A 106 25.46 1.45 2.99
C GLN A 106 25.79 1.43 4.49
N ILE A 107 25.47 0.33 5.13
CA ILE A 107 25.53 0.13 6.57
C ILE A 107 26.60 -0.92 6.84
N TYR A 108 27.57 -0.57 7.67
CA TYR A 108 28.64 -1.47 8.07
C TYR A 108 28.43 -1.89 9.55
N PRO A 109 28.10 -3.17 9.79
CA PRO A 109 27.93 -3.67 11.17
C PRO A 109 29.23 -3.67 11.98
N THR A 110 30.38 -3.80 11.27
CA THR A 110 31.71 -3.80 11.84
C THR A 110 32.56 -2.71 11.21
N THR A 111 33.80 -2.55 11.67
CA THR A 111 34.80 -1.66 11.05
C THR A 111 35.32 -2.18 9.70
N GLU A 112 35.07 -3.44 9.40
CA GLU A 112 35.47 -4.06 8.13
C GLU A 112 34.50 -3.65 7.00
N THR A 113 35.05 -3.06 5.98
CA THR A 113 34.26 -2.53 4.84
C THR A 113 33.80 -3.62 3.86
N ASN A 114 34.30 -4.84 3.98
CA ASN A 114 33.87 -5.97 3.15
C ASN A 114 32.51 -6.53 3.57
N ASN A 115 32.11 -6.29 4.81
CA ASN A 115 30.82 -6.74 5.33
C ASN A 115 29.86 -5.56 5.45
N PHE A 116 28.90 -5.48 4.54
CA PHE A 116 27.94 -4.38 4.49
C PHE A 116 26.55 -4.84 4.18
N VAL A 117 25.58 -4.05 4.61
CA VAL A 117 24.18 -4.11 4.18
C VAL A 117 23.89 -2.84 3.41
N ARG A 118 23.34 -2.98 2.22
CA ARG A 118 22.96 -1.84 1.38
C ARG A 118 21.47 -1.82 1.17
N TYR A 119 20.87 -0.67 1.42
CA TYR A 119 19.53 -0.32 0.98
C TYR A 119 19.65 0.63 -0.19
N TYR A 120 18.93 0.37 -1.25
CA TYR A 120 18.96 1.22 -2.44
C TYR A 120 17.62 1.27 -3.13
N TRP A 121 17.32 2.41 -3.71
CA TRP A 121 16.14 2.61 -4.53
C TRP A 121 16.40 2.17 -5.97
N ASP A 122 15.56 1.26 -6.46
CA ASP A 122 15.58 0.81 -7.85
C ASP A 122 14.62 1.66 -8.67
N SER A 123 15.16 2.47 -9.57
CA SER A 123 14.41 3.40 -10.42
C SER A 123 13.50 2.69 -11.43
N VAL A 124 13.91 1.52 -11.93
CA VAL A 124 13.16 0.76 -12.93
C VAL A 124 11.92 0.10 -12.31
N GLN A 125 12.11 -0.55 -11.17
CA GLN A 125 11.04 -1.24 -10.48
C GLN A 125 10.30 -0.37 -9.45
N ARG A 126 10.81 0.84 -9.18
CA ARG A 126 10.29 1.76 -8.18
C ARG A 126 10.15 1.10 -6.80
N LYS A 127 11.19 0.38 -6.40
CA LYS A 127 11.23 -0.40 -5.16
C LYS A 127 12.43 0.00 -4.33
N LEU A 128 12.25 0.01 -3.01
CA LEU A 128 13.37 0.01 -2.08
C LEU A 128 13.81 -1.44 -1.88
N LYS A 129 15.06 -1.72 -2.15
CA LYS A 129 15.66 -3.05 -2.08
C LYS A 129 16.78 -3.09 -1.05
N ARG A 130 17.02 -4.28 -0.49
CA ARG A 130 18.09 -4.55 0.45
C ARG A 130 18.95 -5.71 -0.07
N THR A 131 20.25 -5.54 -0.02
CA THR A 131 21.24 -6.59 -0.31
C THR A 131 22.31 -6.64 0.79
N THR A 132 22.99 -7.75 0.91
CA THR A 132 24.11 -7.96 1.83
C THR A 132 25.34 -8.32 1.03
N ASN A 133 26.45 -7.58 1.21
CA ASN A 133 27.74 -7.79 0.54
C ASN A 133 27.65 -7.86 -0.99
N GLY A 134 26.68 -7.16 -1.60
CA GLY A 134 26.45 -7.22 -3.04
C GLY A 134 26.00 -8.59 -3.54
N ALA A 135 25.49 -9.45 -2.65
CA ALA A 135 25.04 -10.79 -3.00
C ALA A 135 23.87 -10.77 -3.99
N THR A 136 23.74 -11.85 -4.76
CA THR A 136 22.64 -12.02 -5.73
C THR A 136 21.26 -12.02 -5.06
N PHE A 137 21.20 -12.35 -3.77
CA PHE A 137 19.95 -12.34 -3.00
C PHE A 137 19.56 -10.90 -2.63
N VAL A 138 18.46 -10.47 -3.19
CA VAL A 138 17.89 -9.15 -2.96
C VAL A 138 16.52 -9.31 -2.33
N SER A 139 16.32 -8.71 -1.16
CA SER A 139 14.98 -8.62 -0.57
C SER A 139 14.33 -7.27 -0.92
N VAL A 140 13.08 -7.32 -1.35
CA VAL A 140 12.27 -6.13 -1.51
C VAL A 140 11.81 -5.66 -0.14
N VAL A 141 12.07 -4.40 0.15
CA VAL A 141 11.81 -3.77 1.44
C VAL A 141 10.51 -2.98 1.39
N ALA A 142 10.30 -2.25 0.30
CA ALA A 142 9.07 -1.52 0.06
C ALA A 142 8.82 -1.40 -1.45
N ASN A 143 7.55 -1.46 -1.83
CA ASN A 143 7.10 -1.33 -3.22
C ASN A 143 6.58 0.08 -3.47
N SER A 144 6.47 0.44 -4.75
CA SER A 144 5.78 1.66 -5.20
C SER A 144 6.37 2.96 -4.60
N ILE A 145 7.71 3.07 -4.59
CA ILE A 145 8.41 4.27 -4.13
C ILE A 145 8.60 5.23 -5.28
N SER A 146 8.14 6.49 -5.12
CA SER A 146 8.21 7.52 -6.15
C SER A 146 9.41 8.46 -6.01
N ASN A 147 9.90 8.68 -4.79
CA ASN A 147 11.01 9.60 -4.54
C ASN A 147 12.37 8.93 -4.76
N GLN A 148 13.25 9.66 -5.45
CA GLN A 148 14.62 9.21 -5.70
C GLN A 148 15.51 9.39 -4.46
N LEU A 149 15.41 10.56 -3.81
CA LEU A 149 16.19 10.86 -2.62
C LEU A 149 15.50 10.25 -1.39
N VAL A 150 15.97 9.10 -1.00
CA VAL A 150 15.38 8.30 0.08
C VAL A 150 16.07 8.57 1.42
N PHE A 151 17.40 8.75 1.40
CA PHE A 151 18.23 8.88 2.59
C PHE A 151 18.89 10.23 2.67
N THR A 152 18.92 10.80 3.88
CA THR A 152 19.64 12.06 4.19
C THR A 152 20.46 11.89 5.46
N ALA A 153 21.61 12.55 5.55
CA ALA A 153 22.30 12.73 6.82
C ALA A 153 21.97 14.12 7.35
N GLU A 154 21.41 14.20 8.53
CA GLU A 154 20.91 15.42 9.13
C GLU A 154 21.61 15.68 10.48
N ASP A 155 21.64 16.93 10.89
CA ASP A 155 21.93 17.31 12.27
C ASP A 155 20.72 17.08 13.18
N TYR A 156 20.85 17.38 14.47
CA TYR A 156 19.74 17.27 15.44
C TYR A 156 18.58 18.24 15.14
N ARG A 157 18.84 19.32 14.39
CA ARG A 157 17.81 20.30 13.97
C ARG A 157 17.08 19.86 12.71
N GLY A 158 17.66 18.92 11.94
CA GLY A 158 17.11 18.42 10.70
C GLY A 158 17.67 19.08 9.45
N THR A 159 18.77 19.80 9.59
CA THR A 159 19.51 20.36 8.46
C THR A 159 20.36 19.26 7.83
N VAL A 160 20.29 19.11 6.51
CA VAL A 160 21.12 18.13 5.80
C VAL A 160 22.58 18.56 5.88
N LEU A 161 23.43 17.66 6.32
CA LEU A 161 24.86 17.88 6.48
C LEU A 161 25.59 17.81 5.14
N THR A 162 26.77 18.42 5.10
CA THR A 162 27.69 18.35 3.95
C THR A 162 28.91 17.47 4.22
N ASN A 163 29.05 16.97 5.46
CA ASN A 163 30.13 16.07 5.83
C ASN A 163 29.63 14.62 5.99
N ASN A 164 30.54 13.67 5.95
CA ASN A 164 30.23 12.24 6.12
C ASN A 164 30.60 11.71 7.51
N GLU A 165 30.62 12.55 8.54
CA GLU A 165 30.88 12.16 9.91
C GLU A 165 29.85 11.15 10.44
N ASN A 166 30.31 10.25 11.31
CA ASN A 166 29.45 9.18 11.83
C ASN A 166 28.41 9.64 12.86
N ASN A 167 28.59 10.81 13.46
CA ASN A 167 27.69 11.34 14.48
C ASN A 167 26.56 12.17 13.85
N ARG A 168 25.70 11.52 13.12
CA ARG A 168 24.62 12.15 12.39
C ARG A 168 23.30 11.38 12.52
N VAL A 169 22.22 12.08 12.30
CA VAL A 169 20.87 11.52 12.22
C VAL A 169 20.62 11.10 10.77
N ILE A 170 20.19 9.88 10.56
CA ILE A 170 19.78 9.41 9.24
C ILE A 170 18.30 9.67 9.06
N GLY A 171 17.98 10.56 8.16
CA GLY A 171 16.62 10.80 7.68
C GLY A 171 16.26 9.77 6.62
N LEU A 172 15.08 9.17 6.76
CA LEU A 172 14.48 8.30 5.76
C LEU A 172 13.17 8.93 5.32
N THR A 173 13.03 9.18 4.04
CA THR A 173 11.78 9.66 3.43
C THR A 173 11.36 8.69 2.35
N LEU A 174 10.19 8.08 2.50
CA LEU A 174 9.57 7.22 1.52
C LEU A 174 8.25 7.84 1.07
N GLN A 175 8.13 8.07 -0.22
CA GLN A 175 6.89 8.51 -0.85
C GLN A 175 6.30 7.34 -1.62
N PHE A 176 5.19 6.84 -1.15
CA PHE A 176 4.46 5.75 -1.78
C PHE A 176 3.45 6.33 -2.76
N TYR A 177 3.31 5.66 -3.89
CA TYR A 177 2.25 5.95 -4.83
C TYR A 177 1.44 4.67 -5.09
N GLN A 178 0.18 4.85 -5.45
CA GLN A 178 -0.64 3.77 -5.95
C GLN A 178 -1.04 4.07 -7.38
N LEU A 179 -0.97 3.06 -8.23
CA LEU A 179 -1.59 3.12 -9.54
C LEU A 179 -3.09 2.94 -9.34
N GLN A 180 -3.86 3.93 -9.75
CA GLN A 180 -5.31 3.81 -9.78
C GLN A 180 -5.74 2.86 -10.90
N PHE A 181 -6.94 2.30 -10.77
CA PHE A 181 -7.58 1.58 -11.85
C PHE A 181 -7.52 2.39 -13.16
N PRO A 182 -7.26 1.72 -14.32
CA PRO A 182 -6.92 2.40 -15.57
C PRO A 182 -8.01 3.32 -16.13
N THR A 183 -9.14 3.47 -15.47
CA THR A 183 -10.30 4.25 -15.95
C THR A 183 -10.45 5.65 -15.35
N VAL A 184 -9.71 5.99 -14.29
CA VAL A 184 -9.83 7.33 -13.65
C VAL A 184 -8.47 7.80 -13.17
N GLU A 185 -7.88 8.75 -13.88
CA GLU A 185 -6.66 9.43 -13.45
C GLU A 185 -7.00 10.50 -12.41
N ILE A 186 -6.43 10.37 -11.21
CA ILE A 186 -6.50 11.40 -10.17
C ILE A 186 -5.08 11.80 -9.80
N GLY A 187 -4.70 13.02 -10.13
CA GLY A 187 -3.38 13.57 -9.84
C GLY A 187 -2.38 13.49 -10.99
N PRO A 188 -1.27 14.21 -10.90
CA PRO A 188 -0.27 14.27 -11.95
C PRO A 188 0.39 12.91 -12.18
N GLY A 189 0.39 12.45 -13.43
CA GLY A 189 1.06 11.22 -13.84
C GLY A 189 0.31 9.92 -13.59
N GLY A 190 -1.03 9.93 -13.47
CA GLY A 190 -1.84 8.72 -13.24
C GLY A 190 -1.63 8.09 -11.86
N LEU A 191 -1.05 8.85 -10.94
CA LEU A 191 -0.77 8.39 -9.58
C LEU A 191 -1.97 8.70 -8.68
N TYR A 192 -2.40 7.69 -7.94
CA TYR A 192 -3.44 7.81 -6.95
C TYR A 192 -2.85 7.77 -5.56
N ASP A 193 -3.23 8.75 -4.73
CA ASP A 193 -2.93 8.82 -3.31
C ASP A 193 -1.44 8.72 -2.94
N PHE A 194 -0.83 9.88 -2.67
CA PHE A 194 0.51 9.94 -2.11
C PHE A 194 0.47 9.72 -0.60
N TYR A 195 1.19 8.71 -0.16
CA TYR A 195 1.49 8.51 1.24
C TYR A 195 2.98 8.76 1.47
N GLN A 196 3.31 9.70 2.34
CA GLN A 196 4.68 9.98 2.72
C GLN A 196 4.95 9.48 4.13
N LEU A 197 6.01 8.71 4.27
CA LEU A 197 6.54 8.29 5.55
C LEU A 197 7.92 8.91 5.72
N ARG A 198 8.08 9.69 6.78
CA ARG A 198 9.34 10.29 7.16
C ARG A 198 9.72 9.83 8.57
N THR A 199 10.94 9.35 8.74
CA THR A 199 11.48 8.97 10.05
C THR A 199 12.92 9.39 10.18
N LYS A 200 13.35 9.58 11.41
CA LYS A 200 14.73 9.93 11.77
C LYS A 200 15.30 8.85 12.66
N ILE A 201 16.51 8.41 12.35
CA ILE A 201 17.18 7.31 13.01
C ILE A 201 18.53 7.79 13.52
N THR A 202 18.75 7.69 14.83
CA THR A 202 20.04 7.93 15.45
C THR A 202 20.77 6.61 15.72
N ARG A 203 22.05 6.60 15.49
CA ARG A 203 22.91 5.45 15.81
C ARG A 203 23.10 5.33 17.33
N ARG A 204 23.11 4.09 17.84
CA ARG A 204 23.30 3.84 19.29
C ARG A 204 24.74 3.73 19.71
N THR A 205 25.62 3.25 18.82
CA THR A 205 27.03 2.98 19.13
C THR A 205 27.90 4.07 18.53
N LEU A 206 28.49 4.88 19.40
CA LEU A 206 29.46 5.92 19.06
C LEU A 206 30.91 5.47 19.33
N GLU A 207 31.12 4.20 19.72
CA GLU A 207 32.45 3.60 19.96
C GLU A 207 33.02 2.96 18.71
#